data_8fa1988826b3746c9fe0712d77558819
#
_entry.id   8fa1988826b3746c9fe0712d77558819
#
_cell.length_a   1.000
_cell.length_b   1.000
_cell.length_c   1.000
_cell.angle_alpha   90.00
_cell.angle_beta   90.00
_cell.angle_gamma   90.00
#
_symmetry.space_group_name_H-M   'P 1'
#
loop_
_entity.id
_entity.type
_entity.pdbx_description
1 polymer ?
#
loop_
_entity_poly.entity_id
_entity_poly.type
_entity_poly.pdbx_seq_one_letter_code
_entity_poly.pdbx_strand_id
1 'polypeptide(L)'
;MRDVVIVDSVRTGLAKSFRGTFNLTRPDDMVAHCINALLERNPTLDPVEVEDVIVGAASQTGEQGGNVARLAVILSQLPITTAGSTISRACSSGLNSIAFAANQIASGCSEVMIAGGVESISSNQRQTPGKSDIHPTIREKSPDIFMAMGNTAEVVARRYNVSREYQDEFSLESQKRTAAAQQSGLFDDEIVPMK
;
A
#
# COMPACT_ATOMS: atom_id res chain seq x y z
N MET A 1 -24.58 13.13 -5.24
CA MET A 1 -23.16 12.76 -5.11
C MET A 1 -22.51 13.08 -6.44
N ARG A 2 -21.31 13.60 -6.43
CA ARG A 2 -20.52 13.81 -7.66
C ARG A 2 -20.00 12.49 -8.17
N ASP A 3 -19.80 12.39 -9.49
CA ASP A 3 -19.06 11.27 -10.06
C ASP A 3 -17.58 11.40 -9.71
N VAL A 4 -16.95 10.28 -9.38
CA VAL A 4 -15.53 10.20 -9.06
C VAL A 4 -14.83 9.35 -10.11
N VAL A 5 -13.74 9.84 -10.64
CA VAL A 5 -12.95 9.16 -11.67
C VAL A 5 -11.51 8.95 -11.21
N ILE A 6 -10.89 7.88 -11.66
CA ILE A 6 -9.45 7.66 -11.53
C ILE A 6 -8.83 8.17 -12.84
N VAL A 7 -7.98 9.19 -12.74
CA VAL A 7 -7.34 9.82 -13.89
C VAL A 7 -6.10 9.07 -14.33
N ASP A 8 -5.27 8.66 -13.37
CA ASP A 8 -4.02 7.93 -13.62
C ASP A 8 -3.64 7.07 -12.42
N SER A 9 -2.76 6.09 -12.63
CA SER A 9 -2.21 5.25 -11.56
C SER A 9 -0.80 4.80 -11.89
N VAL A 10 0.08 4.80 -10.88
CA VAL A 10 1.46 4.33 -10.98
C VAL A 10 1.86 3.53 -9.77
N ARG A 11 2.90 2.72 -9.89
CA ARG A 11 3.52 2.03 -8.76
C ARG A 11 5.03 1.84 -8.99
N THR A 12 5.75 1.60 -7.93
CA THR A 12 7.12 1.05 -8.04
C THR A 12 7.06 -0.42 -8.46
N GLY A 13 8.17 -0.96 -8.88
CA GLY A 13 8.35 -2.41 -8.95
C GLY A 13 8.17 -3.05 -7.57
N LEU A 14 7.91 -4.36 -7.53
CA LEU A 14 7.90 -5.15 -6.30
C LEU A 14 9.28 -5.76 -6.07
N ALA A 15 9.77 -5.69 -4.83
CA ALA A 15 11.02 -6.30 -4.45
C ALA A 15 10.82 -7.28 -3.29
N LYS A 16 11.62 -8.34 -3.27
CA LYS A 16 11.58 -9.33 -2.21
C LYS A 16 12.10 -8.72 -0.90
N SER A 17 11.32 -8.88 0.17
CA SER A 17 11.72 -8.41 1.51
C SER A 17 13.07 -9.00 1.92
N PHE A 18 13.92 -8.19 2.56
CA PHE A 18 15.27 -8.50 3.06
C PHE A 18 16.33 -8.87 2.01
N ARG A 19 15.96 -9.16 0.77
CA ARG A 19 16.88 -9.62 -0.29
C ARG A 19 16.70 -8.90 -1.62
N GLY A 20 15.72 -8.01 -1.73
CA GLY A 20 15.44 -7.27 -2.96
C GLY A 20 16.11 -5.91 -3.00
N THR A 21 15.99 -5.24 -4.14
CA THR A 21 16.61 -3.94 -4.40
C THR A 21 16.11 -2.81 -3.51
N PHE A 22 14.87 -2.91 -3.01
CA PHE A 22 14.26 -1.88 -2.15
C PHE A 22 14.45 -2.09 -0.65
N ASN A 23 15.32 -3.02 -0.23
CA ASN A 23 15.49 -3.33 1.20
C ASN A 23 16.01 -2.17 2.05
N LEU A 24 16.73 -1.23 1.45
CA LEU A 24 17.27 -0.05 2.09
C LEU A 24 16.61 1.25 1.61
N THR A 25 15.61 1.15 0.73
CA THR A 25 14.87 2.30 0.23
C THR A 25 13.80 2.68 1.25
N ARG A 26 13.75 3.94 1.58
CA ARG A 26 12.76 4.47 2.54
C ARG A 26 11.36 4.46 1.96
N PRO A 27 10.34 4.08 2.75
CA PRO A 27 8.95 4.06 2.28
C PRO A 27 8.41 5.44 1.89
N ASP A 28 8.81 6.49 2.59
CA ASP A 28 8.43 7.87 2.28
C ASP A 28 8.99 8.34 0.94
N ASP A 29 10.23 7.94 0.59
CA ASP A 29 10.82 8.19 -0.72
C ASP A 29 10.08 7.44 -1.84
N MET A 30 9.66 6.19 -1.59
CA MET A 30 8.88 5.42 -2.57
C MET A 30 7.54 6.09 -2.88
N VAL A 31 6.84 6.61 -1.87
CA VAL A 31 5.58 7.32 -2.06
C VAL A 31 5.81 8.64 -2.79
N ALA A 32 6.81 9.42 -2.39
CA ALA A 32 7.15 10.68 -3.04
C ALA A 32 7.52 10.48 -4.53
N HIS A 33 8.26 9.40 -4.84
CA HIS A 33 8.58 9.02 -6.20
C HIS A 33 7.33 8.76 -7.05
N CYS A 34 6.36 8.01 -6.53
CA CYS A 34 5.08 7.78 -7.22
C CYS A 34 4.26 9.07 -7.38
N ILE A 35 4.24 9.94 -6.37
CA ILE A 35 3.57 11.25 -6.46
C ILE A 35 4.19 12.08 -7.57
N ASN A 36 5.52 12.20 -7.61
CA ASN A 36 6.22 12.98 -8.64
C ASN A 36 5.95 12.42 -10.04
N ALA A 37 5.96 11.10 -10.19
CA ALA A 37 5.65 10.47 -11.48
C ALA A 37 4.20 10.75 -11.94
N LEU A 38 3.23 10.79 -11.03
CA LEU A 38 1.85 11.19 -11.37
C LEU A 38 1.79 12.65 -11.85
N LEU A 39 2.50 13.56 -11.18
CA LEU A 39 2.54 14.97 -11.59
C LEU A 39 3.22 15.15 -12.95
N GLU A 40 4.34 14.46 -13.20
CA GLU A 40 5.04 14.48 -14.49
C GLU A 40 4.18 13.93 -15.64
N ARG A 41 3.39 12.90 -15.39
CA ARG A 41 2.50 12.29 -16.40
C ARG A 41 1.25 13.12 -16.67
N ASN A 42 0.88 14.01 -15.76
CA ASN A 42 -0.31 14.86 -15.86
C ASN A 42 0.08 16.36 -15.82
N PRO A 43 0.81 16.86 -16.82
CA PRO A 43 1.39 18.21 -16.80
C PRO A 43 0.35 19.35 -16.87
N THR A 44 -0.90 19.04 -17.12
CA THR A 44 -2.01 20.01 -17.09
C THR A 44 -2.60 20.20 -15.69
N LEU A 45 -2.28 19.34 -14.75
CA LEU A 45 -2.68 19.47 -13.35
C LEU A 45 -1.70 20.41 -12.63
N ASP A 46 -2.21 21.51 -12.10
CA ASP A 46 -1.42 22.34 -11.19
C ASP A 46 -1.27 21.58 -9.87
N PRO A 47 -0.04 21.31 -9.38
CA PRO A 47 0.17 20.64 -8.09
C PRO A 47 -0.57 21.27 -6.90
N VAL A 48 -0.88 22.58 -6.98
CA VAL A 48 -1.67 23.32 -5.97
C VAL A 48 -3.11 22.81 -5.87
N GLU A 49 -3.66 22.22 -6.94
CA GLU A 49 -5.01 21.67 -6.97
C GLU A 49 -5.12 20.35 -6.17
N VAL A 50 -3.99 19.69 -5.87
CA VAL A 50 -3.99 18.47 -5.03
C VAL A 50 -4.15 18.86 -3.56
N GLU A 51 -5.33 18.63 -3.02
CA GLU A 51 -5.70 19.10 -1.67
C GLU A 51 -5.22 18.16 -0.57
N ASP A 52 -5.24 16.84 -0.80
CA ASP A 52 -4.85 15.85 0.19
C ASP A 52 -4.23 14.59 -0.45
N VAL A 53 -3.33 13.95 0.29
CA VAL A 53 -2.70 12.68 -0.03
C VAL A 53 -3.05 11.66 1.05
N ILE A 54 -3.78 10.60 0.71
CA ILE A 54 -4.12 9.54 1.65
C ILE A 54 -3.32 8.29 1.32
N VAL A 55 -2.45 7.87 2.25
CA VAL A 55 -1.62 6.66 2.09
C VAL A 55 -2.02 5.59 3.08
N GLY A 56 -2.35 4.42 2.57
CA GLY A 56 -2.55 3.23 3.38
C GLY A 56 -1.22 2.57 3.76
N ALA A 57 -1.04 2.28 5.06
CA ALA A 57 0.12 1.52 5.55
C ALA A 57 -0.32 0.59 6.67
N ALA A 58 -0.07 -0.71 6.52
CA ALA A 58 -0.45 -1.69 7.55
C ALA A 58 0.37 -1.52 8.82
N SER A 59 1.66 -1.28 8.68
CA SER A 59 2.57 -0.97 9.77
C SER A 59 2.96 0.51 9.72
N GLN A 60 2.73 1.23 10.83
CA GLN A 60 3.07 2.65 10.94
C GLN A 60 4.17 2.85 11.98
N THR A 61 5.30 2.19 11.76
CA THR A 61 6.46 2.24 12.65
C THR A 61 7.73 2.62 11.88
N GLY A 62 8.73 3.09 12.59
CA GLY A 62 10.04 3.42 12.00
C GLY A 62 9.93 4.44 10.88
N GLU A 63 10.59 4.18 9.77
CA GLU A 63 10.59 5.04 8.58
C GLU A 63 9.24 5.14 7.88
N GLN A 64 8.31 4.22 8.18
CA GLN A 64 6.93 4.23 7.69
C GLN A 64 5.97 4.85 8.72
N GLY A 65 6.47 5.25 9.88
CA GLY A 65 5.73 5.93 10.92
C GLY A 65 5.61 7.44 10.71
N GLY A 66 5.08 8.12 11.72
CA GLY A 66 5.04 9.58 11.75
C GLY A 66 4.22 10.24 10.64
N ASN A 67 3.17 9.58 10.15
CA ASN A 67 2.35 10.03 9.01
C ASN A 67 3.14 10.04 7.69
N VAL A 68 3.44 8.86 7.17
CA VAL A 68 4.23 8.68 5.94
C VAL A 68 3.64 9.43 4.74
N ALA A 69 2.33 9.60 4.67
CA ALA A 69 1.69 10.41 3.63
C ALA A 69 2.16 11.86 3.66
N ARG A 70 2.15 12.48 4.84
CA ARG A 70 2.60 13.86 4.99
C ARG A 70 4.10 14.01 4.74
N LEU A 71 4.91 13.04 5.17
CA LEU A 71 6.34 13.05 4.89
C LEU A 71 6.60 12.96 3.38
N ALA A 72 5.87 12.11 2.67
CA ALA A 72 5.97 11.99 1.22
C ALA A 72 5.53 13.27 0.47
N VAL A 73 4.49 13.98 0.96
CA VAL A 73 4.13 15.30 0.42
C VAL A 73 5.32 16.27 0.49
N ILE A 74 6.00 16.34 1.64
CA ILE A 74 7.16 17.23 1.83
C ILE A 74 8.34 16.84 0.95
N LEU A 75 8.52 15.56 0.66
CA LEU A 75 9.58 15.03 -0.20
C LEU A 75 9.26 15.14 -1.69
N SER A 76 7.99 15.35 -2.05
CA SER A 76 7.52 15.44 -3.43
C SER A 76 7.51 16.87 -3.97
N GLN A 77 7.05 17.01 -5.22
CA GLN A 77 6.85 18.31 -5.87
C GLN A 77 5.50 18.98 -5.49
N LEU A 78 4.72 18.37 -4.60
CA LEU A 78 3.50 18.97 -4.09
C LEU A 78 3.82 20.17 -3.18
N PRO A 79 2.97 21.19 -3.13
CA PRO A 79 3.16 22.32 -2.23
C PRO A 79 2.98 21.91 -0.77
N ILE A 80 3.62 22.62 0.13
CA ILE A 80 3.52 22.37 1.57
C ILE A 80 2.09 22.50 2.11
N THR A 81 1.22 23.16 1.38
CA THR A 81 -0.20 23.35 1.71
C THR A 81 -1.03 22.09 1.48
N THR A 82 -0.57 21.15 0.63
CA THR A 82 -1.25 19.86 0.45
C THR A 82 -1.27 19.08 1.76
N ALA A 83 -2.44 18.66 2.20
CA ALA A 83 -2.58 17.82 3.39
C ALA A 83 -2.05 16.40 3.16
N GLY A 84 -1.91 15.63 4.23
CA GLY A 84 -1.52 14.22 4.12
C GLY A 84 -1.98 13.43 5.33
N SER A 85 -2.57 12.26 5.09
CA SER A 85 -3.04 11.36 6.14
C SER A 85 -2.66 9.91 5.87
N THR A 86 -2.23 9.21 6.92
CA THR A 86 -1.90 7.78 6.84
C THR A 86 -2.97 6.97 7.57
N ILE A 87 -3.50 5.96 6.89
CA ILE A 87 -4.56 5.12 7.44
C ILE A 87 -4.12 3.66 7.49
N SER A 88 -4.71 2.89 8.42
CA SER A 88 -4.46 1.45 8.50
C SER A 88 -5.77 0.65 8.57
N ARG A 89 -5.86 -0.30 7.68
CA ARG A 89 -6.82 -1.42 7.71
C ARG A 89 -6.08 -2.70 7.31
N ALA A 90 -4.91 -2.93 7.92
CA ALA A 90 -4.02 -4.03 7.61
C ALA A 90 -3.75 -4.13 6.09
N CYS A 91 -3.82 -5.32 5.48
CA CYS A 91 -3.51 -5.55 4.06
C CYS A 91 -4.44 -4.82 3.07
N SER A 92 -5.59 -4.31 3.51
CA SER A 92 -6.52 -3.54 2.67
C SER A 92 -6.35 -2.03 2.77
N SER A 93 -5.32 -1.53 3.45
CA SER A 93 -5.11 -0.10 3.71
C SER A 93 -5.03 0.74 2.43
N GLY A 94 -4.32 0.26 1.40
CA GLY A 94 -4.20 0.96 0.13
C GLY A 94 -5.54 1.10 -0.61
N LEU A 95 -6.34 0.04 -0.70
CA LEU A 95 -7.68 0.12 -1.28
C LEU A 95 -8.60 1.02 -0.44
N ASN A 96 -8.46 0.97 0.89
CA ASN A 96 -9.27 1.80 1.79
C ASN A 96 -8.93 3.30 1.66
N SER A 97 -7.67 3.66 1.37
CA SER A 97 -7.27 5.05 1.09
C SER A 97 -7.95 5.59 -0.16
N ILE A 98 -8.03 4.79 -1.23
CA ILE A 98 -8.75 5.13 -2.47
C ILE A 98 -10.24 5.34 -2.19
N ALA A 99 -10.86 4.45 -1.41
CA ALA A 99 -12.27 4.59 -1.04
C ALA A 99 -12.54 5.86 -0.20
N PHE A 100 -11.61 6.24 0.68
CA PHE A 100 -11.73 7.47 1.46
C PHE A 100 -11.60 8.72 0.58
N ALA A 101 -10.62 8.77 -0.32
CA ALA A 101 -10.47 9.85 -1.28
C ALA A 101 -11.72 9.99 -2.17
N ALA A 102 -12.22 8.86 -2.69
CA ALA A 102 -13.44 8.85 -3.49
C ALA A 102 -14.65 9.41 -2.71
N ASN A 103 -14.80 9.05 -1.43
CA ASN A 103 -15.89 9.57 -0.59
C ASN A 103 -15.75 11.08 -0.32
N GLN A 104 -14.54 11.60 -0.14
CA GLN A 104 -14.32 13.05 0.04
C GLN A 104 -14.68 13.82 -1.23
N ILE A 105 -14.27 13.32 -2.41
CA ILE A 105 -14.63 13.94 -3.69
C ILE A 105 -16.16 13.85 -3.93
N ALA A 106 -16.76 12.69 -3.71
CA ALA A 106 -18.19 12.48 -3.89
C ALA A 106 -19.06 13.38 -3.00
N SER A 107 -18.57 13.68 -1.78
CA SER A 107 -19.26 14.60 -0.84
C SER A 107 -19.02 16.08 -1.14
N GLY A 108 -18.08 16.40 -2.02
CA GLY A 108 -17.69 17.77 -2.35
C GLY A 108 -16.75 18.41 -1.33
N CYS A 109 -16.11 17.60 -0.49
CA CYS A 109 -15.08 18.08 0.45
C CYS A 109 -13.73 18.33 -0.22
N SER A 110 -13.47 17.68 -1.35
CA SER A 110 -12.25 17.83 -2.16
C SER A 110 -12.57 17.68 -3.64
N GLU A 111 -11.72 18.25 -4.50
CA GLU A 111 -11.83 18.12 -5.96
C GLU A 111 -10.77 17.15 -6.51
N VAL A 112 -9.52 17.28 -6.07
CA VAL A 112 -8.39 16.46 -6.55
C VAL A 112 -7.63 15.89 -5.36
N MET A 113 -7.43 14.57 -5.38
CA MET A 113 -6.74 13.84 -4.33
C MET A 113 -5.79 12.79 -4.90
N ILE A 114 -4.73 12.50 -4.18
CA ILE A 114 -3.86 11.33 -4.44
C ILE A 114 -4.11 10.30 -3.34
N ALA A 115 -4.32 9.05 -3.73
CA ALA A 115 -4.53 7.97 -2.79
C ALA A 115 -3.77 6.71 -3.22
N GLY A 116 -3.22 5.98 -2.26
CA GLY A 116 -2.47 4.76 -2.55
C GLY A 116 -2.03 4.03 -1.29
N GLY A 117 -0.96 3.27 -1.38
CA GLY A 117 -0.41 2.57 -0.23
C GLY A 117 1.07 2.28 -0.35
N VAL A 118 1.70 2.04 0.79
CA VAL A 118 3.10 1.65 0.90
C VAL A 118 3.29 0.61 2.00
N GLU A 119 4.16 -0.36 1.75
CA GLU A 119 4.56 -1.30 2.80
C GLU A 119 6.00 -1.74 2.59
N SER A 120 6.87 -1.41 3.53
CA SER A 120 8.24 -1.90 3.58
C SER A 120 8.41 -2.88 4.73
N ILE A 121 8.23 -4.16 4.46
CA ILE A 121 8.43 -5.21 5.46
C ILE A 121 9.88 -5.21 5.95
N SER A 122 10.85 -4.91 5.09
CA SER A 122 12.28 -4.88 5.43
C SER A 122 12.62 -3.82 6.48
N SER A 123 12.03 -2.62 6.39
CA SER A 123 12.28 -1.55 7.37
C SER A 123 11.46 -1.77 8.67
N ASN A 124 10.24 -2.26 8.56
CA ASN A 124 9.32 -2.39 9.69
C ASN A 124 9.69 -3.52 10.65
N GLN A 125 10.15 -4.68 10.18
CA GLN A 125 10.53 -5.79 11.06
C GLN A 125 11.73 -5.51 11.94
N ARG A 126 12.56 -4.53 11.59
CA ARG A 126 13.65 -4.08 12.46
C ARG A 126 13.14 -3.38 13.73
N GLN A 127 11.87 -3.00 13.76
CA GLN A 127 11.26 -2.18 14.83
C GLN A 127 9.91 -2.74 15.29
N THR A 128 9.61 -4.01 15.02
CA THR A 128 8.34 -4.62 15.43
C THR A 128 8.23 -4.65 16.96
N PRO A 129 7.14 -4.11 17.54
CA PRO A 129 6.88 -4.21 18.97
C PRO A 129 6.89 -5.67 19.45
N GLY A 130 7.39 -5.91 20.62
CA GLY A 130 7.41 -7.25 21.22
C GLY A 130 6.00 -7.76 21.55
N LYS A 131 5.86 -9.08 21.73
CA LYS A 131 4.59 -9.71 22.19
C LYS A 131 4.03 -9.13 23.51
N SER A 132 4.86 -8.41 24.26
CA SER A 132 4.48 -7.74 25.51
C SER A 132 3.50 -6.58 25.33
N ASP A 133 3.41 -6.03 24.10
CA ASP A 133 2.61 -4.82 23.83
C ASP A 133 1.13 -5.13 23.53
N ILE A 134 0.77 -6.42 23.48
CA ILE A 134 -0.61 -6.83 23.25
C ILE A 134 -1.41 -6.68 24.55
N HIS A 135 -2.50 -5.91 24.50
CA HIS A 135 -3.38 -5.69 25.63
C HIS A 135 -3.87 -7.03 26.23
N PRO A 136 -3.72 -7.28 27.53
CA PRO A 136 -4.04 -8.57 28.15
C PRO A 136 -5.48 -9.05 27.89
N THR A 137 -6.45 -8.14 27.97
CA THR A 137 -7.87 -8.47 27.72
C THR A 137 -8.13 -8.87 26.26
N ILE A 138 -7.41 -8.29 25.28
CA ILE A 138 -7.53 -8.70 23.87
C ILE A 138 -6.99 -10.11 23.71
N ARG A 139 -5.86 -10.42 24.34
CA ARG A 139 -5.27 -11.77 24.33
C ARG A 139 -6.22 -12.81 24.91
N GLU A 140 -6.95 -12.45 25.96
CA GLU A 140 -7.94 -13.33 26.59
C GLU A 140 -9.20 -13.52 25.72
N LYS A 141 -9.78 -12.42 25.20
CA LYS A 141 -11.04 -12.45 24.44
C LYS A 141 -10.89 -12.97 23.01
N SER A 142 -9.73 -12.77 22.42
CA SER A 142 -9.46 -13.11 21.01
C SER A 142 -8.01 -13.56 20.84
N PRO A 143 -7.63 -14.74 21.39
CA PRO A 143 -6.24 -15.20 21.42
C PRO A 143 -5.62 -15.34 20.01
N ASP A 144 -6.45 -15.62 19.02
CA ASP A 144 -6.04 -15.86 17.64
C ASP A 144 -6.00 -14.59 16.75
N ILE A 145 -6.36 -13.40 17.29
CA ILE A 145 -6.40 -12.17 16.50
C ILE A 145 -5.03 -11.79 15.91
N PHE A 146 -3.95 -12.20 16.56
CA PHE A 146 -2.58 -12.00 16.10
C PHE A 146 -1.96 -13.27 15.49
N MET A 147 -2.79 -14.23 15.09
CA MET A 147 -2.33 -15.43 14.39
C MET A 147 -1.61 -15.03 13.09
N ALA A 148 -0.44 -15.62 12.87
CA ALA A 148 0.29 -15.41 11.61
C ALA A 148 -0.56 -15.88 10.41
N MET A 149 -0.52 -15.12 9.31
CA MET A 149 -1.38 -15.39 8.13
C MET A 149 -1.14 -16.77 7.51
N GLY A 150 0.09 -17.31 7.59
CA GLY A 150 0.36 -18.70 7.20
C GLY A 150 -0.44 -19.71 8.04
N ASN A 151 -0.50 -19.53 9.36
CA ASN A 151 -1.29 -20.38 10.23
C ASN A 151 -2.80 -20.22 10.00
N THR A 152 -3.24 -18.99 9.69
CA THR A 152 -4.64 -18.74 9.30
C THR A 152 -4.98 -19.49 8.01
N ALA A 153 -4.09 -19.50 7.02
CA ALA A 153 -4.25 -20.26 5.78
C ALA A 153 -4.38 -21.78 6.05
N GLU A 154 -3.57 -22.31 6.98
CA GLU A 154 -3.67 -23.71 7.40
C GLU A 154 -5.02 -24.02 8.08
N VAL A 155 -5.54 -23.11 8.88
CA VAL A 155 -6.89 -23.25 9.48
C VAL A 155 -7.96 -23.27 8.40
N VAL A 156 -7.87 -22.39 7.39
CA VAL A 156 -8.79 -22.34 6.26
C VAL A 156 -8.71 -23.62 5.43
N ALA A 157 -7.50 -24.07 5.10
CA ALA A 157 -7.29 -25.30 4.33
C ALA A 157 -7.93 -26.51 5.01
N ARG A 158 -7.75 -26.66 6.33
CA ARG A 158 -8.38 -27.74 7.09
C ARG A 158 -9.90 -27.59 7.18
N ARG A 159 -10.41 -26.39 7.41
CA ARG A 159 -11.85 -26.12 7.55
C ARG A 159 -12.63 -26.41 6.27
N TYR A 160 -12.06 -26.09 5.13
CA TYR A 160 -12.71 -26.22 3.81
C TYR A 160 -12.17 -27.38 2.99
N ASN A 161 -11.35 -28.26 3.58
CA ASN A 161 -10.77 -29.44 2.92
C ASN A 161 -10.02 -29.08 1.63
N VAL A 162 -9.24 -27.99 1.65
CA VAL A 162 -8.41 -27.60 0.51
C VAL A 162 -7.16 -28.48 0.49
N SER A 163 -7.03 -29.34 -0.53
CA SER A 163 -5.90 -30.26 -0.62
C SER A 163 -4.59 -29.55 -0.94
N ARG A 164 -3.47 -30.20 -0.68
CA ARG A 164 -2.14 -29.68 -1.01
C ARG A 164 -1.95 -29.54 -2.53
N GLU A 165 -2.43 -30.50 -3.28
CA GLU A 165 -2.37 -30.50 -4.74
C GLU A 165 -3.10 -29.29 -5.32
N TYR A 166 -4.31 -28.99 -4.84
CA TYR A 166 -5.06 -27.80 -5.26
C TYR A 166 -4.32 -26.49 -4.93
N GLN A 167 -3.69 -26.42 -3.76
CA GLN A 167 -2.89 -25.23 -3.39
C GLN A 167 -1.69 -25.05 -4.33
N ASP A 168 -1.01 -26.15 -4.69
CA ASP A 168 0.15 -26.11 -5.59
C ASP A 168 -0.26 -25.77 -7.03
N GLU A 169 -1.38 -26.32 -7.53
CA GLU A 169 -1.94 -25.97 -8.84
C GLU A 169 -2.33 -24.49 -8.91
N PHE A 170 -3.00 -23.97 -7.89
CA PHE A 170 -3.36 -22.56 -7.80
C PHE A 170 -2.11 -21.66 -7.81
N SER A 171 -1.10 -22.02 -7.03
CA SER A 171 0.16 -21.28 -6.97
C SER A 171 0.89 -21.28 -8.32
N LEU A 172 0.94 -22.44 -8.99
CA LEU A 172 1.55 -22.57 -10.32
C LEU A 172 0.82 -21.70 -11.36
N GLU A 173 -0.52 -21.72 -11.34
CA GLU A 173 -1.32 -20.91 -12.25
C GLU A 173 -1.12 -19.41 -12.01
N SER A 174 -1.03 -18.98 -10.75
CA SER A 174 -0.69 -17.59 -10.39
C SER A 174 0.65 -17.16 -10.97
N GLN A 175 1.69 -17.99 -10.86
CA GLN A 175 3.00 -17.73 -11.44
C GLN A 175 2.96 -17.62 -12.96
N LYS A 176 2.25 -18.55 -13.63
CA LYS A 176 2.09 -18.53 -15.10
C LYS A 176 1.40 -17.26 -15.58
N ARG A 177 0.32 -16.83 -14.93
CA ARG A 177 -0.40 -15.59 -15.27
C ARG A 177 0.48 -14.37 -15.11
N THR A 178 1.23 -14.27 -14.00
CA THR A 178 2.16 -13.16 -13.77
C THR A 178 3.27 -13.12 -14.83
N ALA A 179 3.87 -14.27 -15.15
CA ALA A 179 4.89 -14.36 -16.18
C ALA A 179 4.37 -13.95 -17.55
N ALA A 180 3.17 -14.43 -17.95
CA ALA A 180 2.53 -14.04 -19.19
C ALA A 180 2.23 -12.53 -19.25
N ALA A 181 1.74 -11.93 -18.17
CA ALA A 181 1.48 -10.51 -18.06
C ALA A 181 2.77 -9.68 -18.22
N GLN A 182 3.86 -10.09 -17.55
CA GLN A 182 5.17 -9.45 -17.70
C GLN A 182 5.71 -9.55 -19.13
N GLN A 183 5.63 -10.75 -19.75
CA GLN A 183 6.11 -10.97 -21.11
C GLN A 183 5.34 -10.16 -22.16
N SER A 184 4.07 -9.90 -21.94
CA SER A 184 3.21 -9.10 -22.80
C SER A 184 3.23 -7.59 -22.51
N GLY A 185 4.05 -7.14 -21.54
CA GLY A 185 4.19 -5.71 -21.22
C GLY A 185 3.00 -5.10 -20.49
N LEU A 186 2.10 -5.91 -19.90
CA LEU A 186 0.89 -5.39 -19.24
C LEU A 186 1.16 -4.51 -18.02
N PHE A 187 2.37 -4.53 -17.48
CA PHE A 187 2.75 -3.71 -16.33
C PHE A 187 3.59 -2.48 -16.70
N ASP A 188 3.96 -2.33 -17.98
CA ASP A 188 4.95 -1.31 -18.38
C ASP A 188 4.42 0.12 -18.19
N ASP A 189 3.12 0.31 -18.40
CA ASP A 189 2.49 1.62 -18.26
C ASP A 189 2.31 2.07 -16.80
N GLU A 190 2.27 1.12 -15.85
CA GLU A 190 2.02 1.44 -14.44
C GLU A 190 3.30 1.50 -13.59
N ILE A 191 4.38 0.82 -14.03
CA ILE A 191 5.62 0.75 -13.26
C ILE A 191 6.51 1.95 -13.58
N VAL A 192 6.79 2.77 -12.56
CA VAL A 192 7.76 3.86 -12.64
C VAL A 192 9.10 3.39 -12.06
N PRO A 193 10.17 3.32 -12.89
CA PRO A 193 11.47 2.86 -12.43
C PRO A 193 12.03 3.79 -11.35
N MET A 194 12.53 3.19 -10.27
CA MET A 194 13.21 3.92 -9.19
C MET A 194 14.70 3.54 -9.20
N LYS A 195 15.57 4.54 -9.18
CA LYS A 195 17.03 4.39 -9.21
C LYS A 195 17.63 4.51 -7.81
#